data_2bf7a86d72d8707181398806c98f2b63
#
_entry.id   2bf7a86d72d8707181398806c98f2b63
#
_cell.length_a   1.000
_cell.length_b   1.000
_cell.length_c   1.000
_cell.angle_alpha   90.00
_cell.angle_beta   90.00
_cell.angle_gamma   90.00
#
_symmetry.space_group_name_H-M   'P 1'
#
loop_
_entity.id
_entity.type
_entity.pdbx_description
1 polymer ?
#
loop_
_entity_poly.entity_id
_entity_poly.type
_entity_poly.pdbx_seq_one_letter_code
_entity_poly.pdbx_strand_id
1 'polypeptide(L)'
;MRAIAWMLLLCLTNISWAQDSLGMSDVSGNKLFKKAFETYSQGKYQTTVDELKIIESDLNQSNKTNTETLGLVQYWKGICYNRLQDFPEAIASFDKSLGYNYSPEDLNYEYGQALFAAEKLKEARIQFRESLKKKFKRGVSLYYIGYISKELGERKKAFTFLKAINKLSEEESAEVRQPAEMMIGDIYLEQVEKRADAFKTVETYVIPQYEKAHDLDPQSALAPQIREKIVGLQRKYDLILFQLRNGRPTLNPPYFLRISQEFGQDSNVTFSPAETTISKARQSSFYSKTDVIGRYTFYVRDYISIAPELRINNTYYFNRVPEIYRNDNYMIMPSVRTAYEHTLWKKPAAFLLDYDYSEAQRDVDGKEKLEFSSRSHSFMVGERFNYFNFGETFIRLRHRLLESYISSSDSTTTSLVFEQIKSLSSNTLLFYGSYDRMRVDDKAFDTDSFTLRADLIMSRVRDWFTPSLGFSLTSTDPINDRSARGRELLINPSARISKTFKKNWRANLKYDYQKNNSKDDENFAYTKSIYAFELEYIF
;
A
#
# COMPACT_ATOMS: atom_id res chain seq x y z
N MET A 1 -14.76 5.07 -23.53
CA MET A 1 -14.61 3.68 -24.03
C MET A 1 -14.06 2.68 -23.00
N ARG A 2 -13.01 2.95 -22.18
CA ARG A 2 -12.52 1.98 -21.17
C ARG A 2 -13.47 1.75 -19.99
N ALA A 3 -14.28 2.72 -19.58
CA ALA A 3 -15.28 2.55 -18.51
C ALA A 3 -16.45 1.64 -18.92
N ILE A 4 -16.80 1.60 -20.21
CA ILE A 4 -17.85 0.75 -20.76
C ILE A 4 -17.44 -0.73 -20.71
N ALA A 5 -16.17 -1.05 -20.95
CA ALA A 5 -15.66 -2.42 -20.87
C ALA A 5 -15.74 -3.04 -19.47
N TRP A 6 -15.60 -2.23 -18.41
CA TRP A 6 -15.71 -2.68 -17.02
C TRP A 6 -17.16 -2.88 -16.57
N MET A 7 -18.10 -2.07 -17.08
CA MET A 7 -19.53 -2.27 -16.82
C MET A 7 -20.09 -3.53 -17.52
N LEU A 8 -19.55 -3.89 -18.69
CA LEU A 8 -19.91 -5.14 -19.37
C LEU A 8 -19.42 -6.39 -18.61
N LEU A 9 -18.32 -6.32 -17.86
CA LEU A 9 -17.86 -7.43 -17.02
C LEU A 9 -18.78 -7.70 -15.82
N LEU A 10 -19.41 -6.66 -15.24
CA LEU A 10 -20.41 -6.82 -14.17
C LEU A 10 -21.69 -7.51 -14.66
N CYS A 11 -21.98 -7.48 -15.98
CA CYS A 11 -23.13 -8.16 -16.57
C CYS A 11 -22.93 -9.68 -16.76
N LEU A 12 -21.70 -10.19 -16.70
CA LEU A 12 -21.41 -11.60 -17.07
C LEU A 12 -21.42 -12.58 -15.87
N THR A 13 -21.54 -12.12 -14.63
CA THR A 13 -21.38 -12.98 -13.44
C THR A 13 -22.65 -13.52 -12.81
N ASN A 14 -23.86 -13.21 -13.30
CA ASN A 14 -25.11 -13.63 -12.66
C ASN A 14 -25.98 -14.55 -13.51
N ILE A 15 -25.55 -15.80 -13.73
CA ILE A 15 -26.38 -16.85 -14.37
C ILE A 15 -27.35 -17.52 -13.38
N SER A 16 -27.18 -17.35 -12.05
CA SER A 16 -27.90 -18.17 -11.07
C SER A 16 -29.27 -17.65 -10.62
N TRP A 17 -29.64 -16.40 -10.89
CA TRP A 17 -30.88 -15.80 -10.36
C TRP A 17 -32.09 -15.90 -11.30
N ALA A 18 -31.92 -16.39 -12.53
CA ALA A 18 -32.99 -16.46 -13.52
C ALA A 18 -33.98 -17.63 -13.31
N GLN A 19 -33.72 -18.51 -12.35
CA GLN A 19 -34.54 -19.72 -12.17
C GLN A 19 -35.80 -19.53 -11.32
N ASP A 20 -35.86 -18.58 -10.39
CA ASP A 20 -36.93 -18.54 -9.39
C ASP A 20 -37.95 -17.42 -9.54
N SER A 21 -37.76 -16.42 -10.41
CA SER A 21 -38.67 -15.27 -10.51
C SER A 21 -39.63 -15.28 -11.72
N LEU A 22 -39.64 -16.32 -12.50
CA LEU A 22 -40.33 -16.31 -13.79
C LEU A 22 -41.64 -17.07 -13.69
N GLY A 23 -42.75 -16.40 -13.97
CA GLY A 23 -44.11 -16.92 -14.04
C GLY A 23 -44.28 -18.07 -15.07
N MET A 24 -43.40 -19.06 -15.00
CA MET A 24 -43.34 -20.22 -15.89
C MET A 24 -44.28 -21.33 -15.47
N SER A 25 -44.85 -21.30 -14.28
CA SER A 25 -45.78 -22.33 -13.82
C SER A 25 -47.01 -22.45 -14.72
N ASP A 26 -47.45 -21.33 -15.34
CA ASP A 26 -48.68 -21.30 -16.15
C ASP A 26 -48.46 -21.64 -17.64
N VAL A 27 -47.21 -21.63 -18.14
CA VAL A 27 -46.88 -21.86 -19.55
C VAL A 27 -46.15 -23.20 -19.77
N SER A 28 -45.82 -23.91 -18.69
CA SER A 28 -45.05 -25.18 -18.72
C SER A 28 -45.70 -26.31 -19.51
N GLY A 29 -46.96 -26.19 -19.92
CA GLY A 29 -47.66 -27.16 -20.76
C GLY A 29 -47.31 -27.07 -22.26
N ASN A 30 -46.63 -25.99 -22.72
CA ASN A 30 -46.31 -25.83 -24.14
C ASN A 30 -44.88 -26.34 -24.43
N LYS A 31 -44.78 -27.42 -25.21
CA LYS A 31 -43.52 -28.08 -25.58
C LYS A 31 -42.49 -27.13 -26.24
N LEU A 32 -42.96 -26.10 -26.95
CA LEU A 32 -42.13 -25.12 -27.64
C LEU A 32 -41.45 -24.14 -26.65
N PHE A 33 -42.17 -23.67 -25.63
CA PHE A 33 -41.58 -22.84 -24.58
C PHE A 33 -40.53 -23.58 -23.78
N LYS A 34 -40.79 -24.85 -23.44
CA LYS A 34 -39.82 -25.68 -22.75
C LYS A 34 -38.50 -25.78 -23.53
N LYS A 35 -38.62 -26.01 -24.87
CA LYS A 35 -37.44 -26.07 -25.73
C LYS A 35 -36.70 -24.75 -25.82
N ALA A 36 -37.39 -23.63 -25.99
CA ALA A 36 -36.78 -22.30 -26.02
C ALA A 36 -36.05 -21.96 -24.69
N PHE A 37 -36.58 -22.43 -23.57
CA PHE A 37 -35.92 -22.27 -22.27
C PHE A 37 -34.68 -23.16 -22.13
N GLU A 38 -34.72 -24.39 -22.59
CA GLU A 38 -33.57 -25.29 -22.62
C GLU A 38 -32.42 -24.71 -23.48
N THR A 39 -32.73 -24.15 -24.67
CA THR A 39 -31.72 -23.49 -25.52
C THR A 39 -31.17 -22.21 -24.91
N TYR A 40 -32.00 -21.42 -24.20
CA TYR A 40 -31.57 -20.26 -23.44
C TYR A 40 -30.59 -20.65 -22.31
N SER A 41 -30.94 -21.68 -21.53
CA SER A 41 -30.09 -22.16 -20.42
C SER A 41 -28.74 -22.70 -20.90
N GLN A 42 -28.67 -23.16 -22.16
CA GLN A 42 -27.41 -23.56 -22.81
C GLN A 42 -26.60 -22.36 -23.38
N GLY A 43 -27.07 -21.13 -23.22
CA GLY A 43 -26.44 -19.94 -23.79
C GLY A 43 -26.62 -19.77 -25.31
N LYS A 44 -27.51 -20.55 -25.96
CA LYS A 44 -27.77 -20.50 -27.39
C LYS A 44 -28.81 -19.43 -27.73
N TYR A 45 -28.50 -18.17 -27.41
CA TYR A 45 -29.45 -17.05 -27.45
C TYR A 45 -30.06 -16.83 -28.86
N GLN A 46 -29.28 -16.97 -29.94
CA GLN A 46 -29.81 -16.84 -31.31
C GLN A 46 -30.84 -17.90 -31.62
N THR A 47 -30.57 -19.18 -31.32
CA THR A 47 -31.50 -20.27 -31.48
C THR A 47 -32.77 -20.05 -30.67
N THR A 48 -32.62 -19.54 -29.42
CA THR A 48 -33.77 -19.21 -28.57
C THR A 48 -34.65 -18.13 -29.22
N VAL A 49 -34.05 -17.08 -29.82
CA VAL A 49 -34.78 -16.04 -30.55
C VAL A 49 -35.58 -16.64 -31.72
N ASP A 50 -34.97 -17.54 -32.48
CA ASP A 50 -35.65 -18.16 -33.64
C ASP A 50 -36.82 -19.05 -33.18
N GLU A 51 -36.66 -19.79 -32.08
CA GLU A 51 -37.76 -20.57 -31.48
C GLU A 51 -38.87 -19.67 -30.94
N LEU A 52 -38.53 -18.54 -30.29
CA LEU A 52 -39.51 -17.56 -29.80
C LEU A 52 -40.27 -16.87 -30.97
N LYS A 53 -39.64 -16.65 -32.11
CA LYS A 53 -40.31 -16.13 -33.33
C LYS A 53 -41.35 -17.11 -33.86
N ILE A 54 -41.08 -18.42 -33.83
CA ILE A 54 -42.06 -19.46 -34.21
C ILE A 54 -43.25 -19.40 -33.25
N ILE A 55 -43.00 -19.35 -31.94
CA ILE A 55 -44.08 -19.25 -30.95
C ILE A 55 -44.91 -17.97 -31.15
N GLU A 56 -44.26 -16.83 -31.44
CA GLU A 56 -44.95 -15.58 -31.74
C GLU A 56 -45.86 -15.69 -32.96
N SER A 57 -45.38 -16.34 -34.05
CA SER A 57 -46.16 -16.58 -35.25
C SER A 57 -47.41 -17.46 -35.00
N ASP A 58 -47.22 -18.54 -34.25
CA ASP A 58 -48.32 -19.46 -33.91
C ASP A 58 -49.38 -18.77 -33.03
N LEU A 59 -48.94 -17.94 -32.06
CA LEU A 59 -49.85 -17.15 -31.22
C LEU A 59 -50.63 -16.12 -32.00
N ASN A 60 -50.02 -15.46 -32.98
CA ASN A 60 -50.69 -14.46 -33.84
C ASN A 60 -51.69 -15.09 -34.83
N GLN A 61 -51.50 -16.35 -35.19
CA GLN A 61 -52.44 -17.09 -36.07
C GLN A 61 -53.60 -17.72 -35.30
N SER A 62 -53.48 -17.89 -33.99
CA SER A 62 -54.53 -18.45 -33.16
C SER A 62 -55.60 -17.40 -32.86
N ASN A 63 -56.90 -17.76 -33.03
CA ASN A 63 -58.04 -16.90 -32.76
C ASN A 63 -58.20 -16.52 -31.24
N LYS A 64 -57.33 -16.98 -30.38
CA LYS A 64 -57.24 -16.63 -28.97
C LYS A 64 -55.93 -15.86 -28.73
N THR A 65 -55.97 -14.55 -28.98
CA THR A 65 -54.82 -13.67 -28.68
C THR A 65 -54.66 -13.58 -27.18
N ASN A 66 -53.73 -14.36 -26.64
CA ASN A 66 -53.31 -14.19 -25.25
C ASN A 66 -52.22 -13.11 -25.20
N THR A 67 -52.61 -11.86 -24.93
CA THR A 67 -51.73 -10.71 -24.89
C THR A 67 -50.61 -10.86 -23.83
N GLU A 68 -50.88 -11.56 -22.74
CA GLU A 68 -49.89 -11.83 -21.69
C GLU A 68 -48.80 -12.78 -22.20
N THR A 69 -49.17 -13.84 -22.90
CA THR A 69 -48.19 -14.76 -23.51
C THR A 69 -47.35 -14.09 -24.59
N LEU A 70 -47.96 -13.19 -25.38
CA LEU A 70 -47.20 -12.38 -26.36
C LEU A 70 -46.23 -11.45 -25.64
N GLY A 71 -46.65 -10.84 -24.55
CA GLY A 71 -45.78 -10.02 -23.70
C GLY A 71 -44.60 -10.80 -23.15
N LEU A 72 -44.83 -12.02 -22.65
CA LEU A 72 -43.80 -12.94 -22.21
C LEU A 72 -42.79 -13.29 -23.31
N VAL A 73 -43.28 -13.62 -24.52
CA VAL A 73 -42.40 -13.90 -25.69
C VAL A 73 -41.53 -12.69 -26.01
N GLN A 74 -42.10 -11.49 -26.06
CA GLN A 74 -41.33 -10.29 -26.35
C GLN A 74 -40.29 -9.99 -25.24
N TYR A 75 -40.65 -10.19 -23.98
CA TYR A 75 -39.74 -10.07 -22.88
C TYR A 75 -38.53 -10.99 -23.06
N TRP A 76 -38.72 -12.28 -23.33
CA TRP A 76 -37.64 -13.24 -23.56
C TRP A 76 -36.81 -12.94 -24.80
N LYS A 77 -37.42 -12.46 -25.88
CA LYS A 77 -36.71 -11.98 -27.06
C LYS A 77 -35.80 -10.80 -26.66
N GLY A 78 -36.34 -9.84 -25.89
CA GLY A 78 -35.57 -8.70 -25.37
C GLY A 78 -34.36 -9.15 -24.56
N ILE A 79 -34.52 -10.12 -23.65
CA ILE A 79 -33.40 -10.69 -22.87
C ILE A 79 -32.35 -11.33 -23.80
N CYS A 80 -32.78 -12.18 -24.75
CA CYS A 80 -31.87 -12.84 -25.67
C CYS A 80 -31.09 -11.85 -26.54
N TYR A 81 -31.76 -10.86 -27.12
CA TYR A 81 -31.10 -9.80 -27.89
C TYR A 81 -30.13 -8.98 -27.04
N ASN A 82 -30.49 -8.71 -25.79
CA ASN A 82 -29.58 -8.02 -24.85
C ASN A 82 -28.30 -8.85 -24.62
N ARG A 83 -28.41 -10.18 -24.45
CA ARG A 83 -27.25 -11.09 -24.34
C ARG A 83 -26.44 -11.19 -25.64
N LEU A 84 -27.09 -11.08 -26.79
CA LEU A 84 -26.45 -11.02 -28.12
C LEU A 84 -25.85 -9.64 -28.43
N GLN A 85 -26.05 -8.65 -27.54
CA GLN A 85 -25.66 -7.25 -27.75
C GLN A 85 -26.35 -6.57 -28.95
N ASP A 86 -27.46 -7.11 -29.40
CA ASP A 86 -28.34 -6.49 -30.39
C ASP A 86 -29.35 -5.57 -29.66
N PHE A 87 -28.82 -4.43 -29.22
CA PHE A 87 -29.56 -3.49 -28.38
C PHE A 87 -30.77 -2.86 -29.07
N PRO A 88 -30.77 -2.55 -30.39
CA PRO A 88 -31.94 -2.06 -31.07
C PRO A 88 -33.12 -3.06 -31.01
N GLU A 89 -32.88 -4.33 -31.29
CA GLU A 89 -33.92 -5.38 -31.26
C GLU A 89 -34.33 -5.70 -29.80
N ALA A 90 -33.40 -5.64 -28.86
CA ALA A 90 -33.73 -5.78 -27.44
C ALA A 90 -34.70 -4.69 -26.98
N ILE A 91 -34.41 -3.42 -27.30
CA ILE A 91 -35.26 -2.26 -26.97
C ILE A 91 -36.64 -2.43 -27.59
N ALA A 92 -36.74 -2.75 -28.90
CA ALA A 92 -38.01 -2.94 -29.58
C ALA A 92 -38.86 -4.08 -28.96
N SER A 93 -38.18 -5.14 -28.52
CA SER A 93 -38.83 -6.28 -27.87
C SER A 93 -39.36 -5.91 -26.47
N PHE A 94 -38.59 -5.19 -25.66
CA PHE A 94 -39.04 -4.71 -24.33
C PHE A 94 -40.20 -3.70 -24.46
N ASP A 95 -40.16 -2.80 -25.44
CA ASP A 95 -41.27 -1.87 -25.71
C ASP A 95 -42.57 -2.63 -26.04
N LYS A 96 -42.49 -3.65 -26.89
CA LYS A 96 -43.63 -4.51 -27.21
C LYS A 96 -44.15 -5.27 -25.98
N SER A 97 -43.24 -5.80 -25.16
CA SER A 97 -43.62 -6.47 -23.91
C SER A 97 -44.44 -5.56 -22.99
N LEU A 98 -43.97 -4.31 -22.78
CA LEU A 98 -44.70 -3.29 -22.03
C LEU A 98 -46.03 -2.92 -22.69
N GLY A 99 -46.08 -2.86 -24.04
CA GLY A 99 -47.30 -2.61 -24.81
C GLY A 99 -48.37 -3.70 -24.61
N TYR A 100 -47.94 -4.94 -24.34
CA TYR A 100 -48.83 -6.05 -23.97
C TYR A 100 -49.16 -6.10 -22.47
N ASN A 101 -48.76 -5.07 -21.68
CA ASN A 101 -48.91 -5.00 -20.22
C ASN A 101 -48.18 -6.13 -19.48
N TYR A 102 -47.17 -6.75 -20.10
CA TYR A 102 -46.30 -7.72 -19.43
C TYR A 102 -45.06 -7.04 -18.91
N SER A 103 -44.91 -6.99 -17.57
CA SER A 103 -43.83 -6.26 -16.92
C SER A 103 -43.35 -7.01 -15.68
N PRO A 104 -42.59 -8.11 -15.84
CA PRO A 104 -41.97 -8.82 -14.73
C PRO A 104 -41.04 -7.89 -13.95
N GLU A 105 -40.61 -8.33 -12.76
CA GLU A 105 -39.89 -7.49 -11.80
C GLU A 105 -38.57 -6.93 -12.36
N ASP A 106 -37.87 -7.73 -13.13
CA ASP A 106 -36.56 -7.45 -13.74
C ASP A 106 -36.62 -6.74 -15.11
N LEU A 107 -37.79 -6.71 -15.79
CA LEU A 107 -37.89 -6.13 -17.13
C LEU A 107 -37.31 -4.73 -17.23
N ASN A 108 -37.66 -3.85 -16.29
CA ASN A 108 -37.20 -2.47 -16.32
C ASN A 108 -35.68 -2.36 -16.13
N TYR A 109 -35.08 -3.28 -15.38
CA TYR A 109 -33.64 -3.35 -15.21
C TYR A 109 -32.96 -3.77 -16.52
N GLU A 110 -33.37 -4.87 -17.13
CA GLU A 110 -32.81 -5.38 -18.39
C GLU A 110 -33.02 -4.39 -19.54
N TYR A 111 -34.22 -3.78 -19.62
CA TYR A 111 -34.50 -2.73 -20.60
C TYR A 111 -33.62 -1.50 -20.38
N GLY A 112 -33.43 -1.08 -19.11
CA GLY A 112 -32.50 0.01 -18.75
C GLY A 112 -31.07 -0.28 -19.21
N GLN A 113 -30.60 -1.52 -19.10
CA GLN A 113 -29.28 -1.94 -19.59
C GLN A 113 -29.16 -1.86 -21.12
N ALA A 114 -30.17 -2.33 -21.85
CA ALA A 114 -30.19 -2.24 -23.32
C ALA A 114 -30.17 -0.78 -23.80
N LEU A 115 -30.98 0.07 -23.20
CA LEU A 115 -31.00 1.52 -23.46
C LEU A 115 -29.68 2.21 -23.13
N PHE A 116 -29.06 1.82 -22.00
CA PHE A 116 -27.77 2.34 -21.58
C PHE A 116 -26.66 1.96 -22.57
N ALA A 117 -26.64 0.69 -23.01
CA ALA A 117 -25.68 0.19 -24.00
C ALA A 117 -25.88 0.83 -25.39
N ALA A 118 -27.12 1.19 -25.73
CA ALA A 118 -27.45 1.96 -26.92
C ALA A 118 -27.25 3.48 -26.79
N GLU A 119 -26.60 3.95 -25.71
CA GLU A 119 -26.35 5.36 -25.40
C GLU A 119 -27.62 6.24 -25.23
N LYS A 120 -28.81 5.62 -25.10
CA LYS A 120 -30.09 6.30 -24.82
C LYS A 120 -30.21 6.62 -23.33
N LEU A 121 -29.30 7.47 -22.83
CA LEU A 121 -29.09 7.68 -21.40
C LEU A 121 -30.32 8.20 -20.65
N LYS A 122 -31.12 9.09 -21.26
CA LYS A 122 -32.33 9.65 -20.61
C LYS A 122 -33.39 8.59 -20.40
N GLU A 123 -33.64 7.77 -21.41
CA GLU A 123 -34.59 6.67 -21.41
C GLU A 123 -34.12 5.56 -20.44
N ALA A 124 -32.84 5.19 -20.50
CA ALA A 124 -32.24 4.23 -19.57
C ALA A 124 -32.48 4.64 -18.10
N ARG A 125 -32.27 5.92 -17.77
CA ARG A 125 -32.51 6.44 -16.43
C ARG A 125 -33.96 6.30 -15.98
N ILE A 126 -34.92 6.44 -16.89
CA ILE A 126 -36.34 6.22 -16.58
C ILE A 126 -36.55 4.76 -16.20
N GLN A 127 -36.03 3.82 -16.99
CA GLN A 127 -36.20 2.40 -16.74
C GLN A 127 -35.52 1.94 -15.44
N PHE A 128 -34.31 2.41 -15.14
CA PHE A 128 -33.67 2.13 -13.84
C PHE A 128 -34.45 2.71 -12.65
N ARG A 129 -35.16 3.84 -12.81
CA ARG A 129 -36.04 4.36 -11.75
C ARG A 129 -37.26 3.46 -11.54
N GLU A 130 -37.85 2.92 -12.60
CA GLU A 130 -38.96 1.97 -12.47
C GLU A 130 -38.49 0.66 -11.82
N SER A 131 -37.29 0.17 -12.17
CA SER A 131 -36.65 -0.97 -11.48
C SER A 131 -36.47 -0.69 -9.98
N LEU A 132 -36.00 0.52 -9.63
CA LEU A 132 -35.84 0.94 -8.24
C LEU A 132 -37.19 0.97 -7.48
N LYS A 133 -38.28 1.42 -8.12
CA LYS A 133 -39.63 1.40 -7.53
C LYS A 133 -40.11 -0.03 -7.28
N LYS A 134 -39.82 -0.94 -8.18
CA LYS A 134 -40.10 -2.39 -8.04
C LYS A 134 -39.17 -3.08 -7.04
N LYS A 135 -38.22 -2.37 -6.46
CA LYS A 135 -37.19 -2.85 -5.52
C LYS A 135 -36.24 -3.92 -6.12
N PHE A 136 -36.19 -4.02 -7.44
CA PHE A 136 -35.30 -4.97 -8.12
C PHE A 136 -33.90 -4.37 -8.26
N LYS A 137 -32.87 -5.12 -7.87
CA LYS A 137 -31.43 -4.73 -7.91
C LYS A 137 -31.19 -3.26 -7.52
N ARG A 138 -31.68 -2.88 -6.35
CA ARG A 138 -31.72 -1.48 -5.87
C ARG A 138 -30.36 -0.81 -5.92
N GLY A 139 -29.29 -1.48 -5.46
CA GLY A 139 -27.93 -0.93 -5.44
C GLY A 139 -27.43 -0.61 -6.84
N VAL A 140 -27.56 -1.57 -7.76
CA VAL A 140 -27.12 -1.43 -9.16
C VAL A 140 -27.96 -0.38 -9.89
N SER A 141 -29.27 -0.36 -9.67
CA SER A 141 -30.17 0.65 -10.26
C SER A 141 -29.80 2.07 -9.80
N LEU A 142 -29.53 2.27 -8.50
CA LEU A 142 -29.05 3.55 -7.97
C LEU A 142 -27.71 3.97 -8.57
N TYR A 143 -26.82 3.00 -8.76
CA TYR A 143 -25.51 3.25 -9.38
C TYR A 143 -25.67 3.74 -10.83
N TYR A 144 -26.46 3.05 -11.66
CA TYR A 144 -26.72 3.49 -13.04
C TYR A 144 -27.40 4.85 -13.10
N ILE A 145 -28.40 5.11 -12.25
CA ILE A 145 -29.05 6.43 -12.18
C ILE A 145 -28.03 7.52 -11.81
N GLY A 146 -27.16 7.23 -10.85
CA GLY A 146 -26.07 8.13 -10.44
C GLY A 146 -25.08 8.39 -11.56
N TYR A 147 -24.61 7.34 -12.22
CA TYR A 147 -23.72 7.41 -13.37
C TYR A 147 -24.31 8.24 -14.52
N ILE A 148 -25.53 7.88 -14.96
CA ILE A 148 -26.22 8.60 -16.04
C ILE A 148 -26.43 10.07 -15.67
N SER A 149 -26.79 10.35 -14.43
CA SER A 149 -26.96 11.73 -13.98
C SER A 149 -25.65 12.53 -14.03
N LYS A 150 -24.51 11.88 -13.76
CA LYS A 150 -23.18 12.50 -13.90
C LYS A 150 -22.88 12.79 -15.37
N GLU A 151 -23.06 11.82 -16.27
CA GLU A 151 -22.85 12.00 -17.71
C GLU A 151 -23.74 13.09 -18.34
N LEU A 152 -24.96 13.26 -17.81
CA LEU A 152 -25.86 14.34 -18.21
C LEU A 152 -25.53 15.70 -17.55
N GLY A 153 -24.43 15.78 -16.77
CA GLY A 153 -24.00 17.02 -16.08
C GLY A 153 -24.80 17.35 -14.83
N GLU A 154 -25.73 16.49 -14.40
CA GLU A 154 -26.62 16.71 -13.26
C GLU A 154 -25.93 16.28 -11.94
N ARG A 155 -24.76 16.85 -11.62
CA ARG A 155 -23.85 16.43 -10.53
C ARG A 155 -24.53 16.29 -9.17
N LYS A 156 -25.42 17.22 -8.80
CA LYS A 156 -26.14 17.16 -7.52
C LYS A 156 -27.03 15.91 -7.42
N LYS A 157 -27.73 15.56 -8.51
CA LYS A 157 -28.55 14.35 -8.56
C LYS A 157 -27.68 13.10 -8.54
N ALA A 158 -26.58 13.07 -9.33
CA ALA A 158 -25.61 11.97 -9.32
C ALA A 158 -25.12 11.69 -7.91
N PHE A 159 -24.65 12.71 -7.21
CA PHE A 159 -24.18 12.60 -5.83
C PHE A 159 -25.26 12.05 -4.87
N THR A 160 -26.50 12.51 -5.00
CA THR A 160 -27.62 12.06 -4.15
C THR A 160 -27.89 10.55 -4.34
N PHE A 161 -27.92 10.08 -5.59
CA PHE A 161 -28.19 8.68 -5.89
C PHE A 161 -27.03 7.77 -5.49
N LEU A 162 -25.79 8.16 -5.76
CA LEU A 162 -24.61 7.40 -5.34
C LEU A 162 -24.50 7.29 -3.82
N LYS A 163 -24.76 8.38 -3.09
CA LYS A 163 -24.81 8.35 -1.62
C LYS A 163 -25.94 7.49 -1.05
N ALA A 164 -27.04 7.37 -1.76
CA ALA A 164 -28.15 6.52 -1.32
C ALA A 164 -27.76 5.04 -1.25
N ILE A 165 -26.77 4.58 -2.02
CA ILE A 165 -26.23 3.21 -1.99
C ILE A 165 -25.72 2.86 -0.59
N ASN A 166 -25.11 3.82 0.12
CA ASN A 166 -24.59 3.59 1.48
C ASN A 166 -25.68 3.37 2.55
N LYS A 167 -26.94 3.58 2.21
CA LYS A 167 -28.08 3.34 3.10
C LYS A 167 -28.71 1.96 2.89
N LEU A 168 -28.26 1.23 1.88
CA LEU A 168 -28.72 -0.12 1.59
C LEU A 168 -27.99 -1.14 2.46
N SER A 169 -28.56 -2.34 2.57
CA SER A 169 -27.90 -3.48 3.18
C SER A 169 -26.61 -3.84 2.46
N GLU A 170 -25.73 -4.60 3.11
CA GLU A 170 -24.50 -5.10 2.50
C GLU A 170 -24.80 -5.94 1.25
N GLU A 171 -25.77 -6.85 1.35
CA GLU A 171 -26.21 -7.70 0.25
C GLU A 171 -26.65 -6.91 -0.99
N GLU A 172 -27.39 -5.81 -0.81
CA GLU A 172 -27.88 -4.98 -1.92
C GLU A 172 -26.83 -4.04 -2.52
N SER A 173 -25.75 -3.75 -1.80
CA SER A 173 -24.80 -2.67 -2.14
C SER A 173 -23.36 -3.14 -2.39
N ALA A 174 -22.96 -4.34 -1.95
CA ALA A 174 -21.56 -4.80 -2.00
C ALA A 174 -20.91 -4.63 -3.38
N GLU A 175 -21.62 -5.03 -4.42
CA GLU A 175 -21.14 -5.01 -5.80
C GLU A 175 -20.85 -3.60 -6.34
N VAL A 176 -21.60 -2.60 -5.88
CA VAL A 176 -21.56 -1.22 -6.42
C VAL A 176 -21.05 -0.17 -5.46
N ARG A 177 -20.79 -0.52 -4.21
CA ARG A 177 -20.36 0.44 -3.17
C ARG A 177 -19.01 1.06 -3.50
N GLN A 178 -18.03 0.25 -3.87
CA GLN A 178 -16.69 0.73 -4.22
C GLN A 178 -16.69 1.64 -5.47
N PRO A 179 -17.26 1.24 -6.63
CA PRO A 179 -17.32 2.12 -7.80
C PRO A 179 -18.17 3.38 -7.55
N ALA A 180 -19.20 3.31 -6.70
CA ALA A 180 -19.99 4.48 -6.33
C ALA A 180 -19.18 5.50 -5.52
N GLU A 181 -18.40 5.05 -4.52
CA GLU A 181 -17.52 5.94 -3.74
C GLU A 181 -16.39 6.53 -4.59
N MET A 182 -15.84 5.76 -5.53
CA MET A 182 -14.88 6.28 -6.51
C MET A 182 -15.51 7.40 -7.36
N MET A 183 -16.72 7.20 -7.85
CA MET A 183 -17.44 8.19 -8.66
C MET A 183 -17.81 9.46 -7.87
N ILE A 184 -18.09 9.34 -6.57
CA ILE A 184 -18.26 10.49 -5.67
C ILE A 184 -16.95 11.30 -5.62
N GLY A 185 -15.79 10.61 -5.56
CA GLY A 185 -14.48 11.25 -5.66
C GLY A 185 -14.29 12.00 -6.98
N ASP A 186 -14.70 11.41 -8.11
CA ASP A 186 -14.68 12.06 -9.42
C ASP A 186 -15.55 13.33 -9.45
N ILE A 187 -16.75 13.28 -8.85
CA ILE A 187 -17.65 14.46 -8.76
C ILE A 187 -17.02 15.56 -7.91
N TYR A 188 -16.37 15.22 -6.80
CA TYR A 188 -15.63 16.20 -6.01
C TYR A 188 -14.50 16.83 -6.80
N LEU A 189 -13.70 16.02 -7.50
CA LEU A 189 -12.57 16.49 -8.30
C LEU A 189 -13.02 17.48 -9.40
N GLU A 190 -14.08 17.16 -10.14
CA GLU A 190 -14.64 18.06 -11.16
C GLU A 190 -15.11 19.42 -10.61
N GLN A 191 -15.48 19.48 -9.33
CA GLN A 191 -15.85 20.76 -8.69
C GLN A 191 -14.64 21.58 -8.27
N VAL A 192 -13.54 20.91 -7.98
CA VAL A 192 -12.30 21.53 -7.46
C VAL A 192 -11.50 22.18 -8.56
N GLU A 193 -11.42 21.58 -9.74
CA GLU A 193 -10.60 22.10 -10.86
C GLU A 193 -10.93 23.53 -11.27
N LYS A 194 -12.05 24.07 -10.82
CA LYS A 194 -12.51 25.44 -11.07
C LYS A 194 -12.24 26.44 -9.93
N ARG A 195 -11.58 25.99 -8.83
CA ARG A 195 -11.38 26.80 -7.62
C ARG A 195 -9.91 27.26 -7.48
N ALA A 196 -9.72 28.46 -6.94
CA ALA A 196 -8.40 28.98 -6.64
C ALA A 196 -7.68 28.23 -5.50
N ASP A 197 -8.44 27.57 -4.61
CA ASP A 197 -7.96 26.77 -3.47
C ASP A 197 -8.01 25.26 -3.74
N ALA A 198 -7.85 24.86 -4.99
CA ALA A 198 -7.95 23.49 -5.46
C ALA A 198 -7.12 22.50 -4.60
N PHE A 199 -5.89 22.89 -4.28
CA PHE A 199 -4.96 22.12 -3.45
C PHE A 199 -5.60 21.62 -2.12
N LYS A 200 -6.10 22.57 -1.31
CA LYS A 200 -6.66 22.25 0.02
C LYS A 200 -7.91 21.38 -0.08
N THR A 201 -8.72 21.62 -1.10
CA THR A 201 -9.96 20.84 -1.30
C THR A 201 -9.65 19.42 -1.78
N VAL A 202 -8.63 19.23 -2.62
CA VAL A 202 -8.16 17.91 -3.06
C VAL A 202 -7.64 17.12 -1.86
N GLU A 203 -6.79 17.73 -1.03
CA GLU A 203 -6.23 17.11 0.16
C GLU A 203 -7.32 16.70 1.18
N THR A 204 -8.29 17.60 1.41
CA THR A 204 -9.27 17.42 2.49
C THR A 204 -10.46 16.55 2.11
N TYR A 205 -10.87 16.55 0.83
CA TYR A 205 -12.12 15.89 0.42
C TYR A 205 -11.95 14.87 -0.70
N VAL A 206 -11.10 15.13 -1.70
CA VAL A 206 -11.00 14.26 -2.89
C VAL A 206 -10.19 13.02 -2.61
N ILE A 207 -8.97 13.18 -2.09
CA ILE A 207 -8.09 12.06 -1.76
C ILE A 207 -8.70 11.15 -0.69
N PRO A 208 -9.22 11.66 0.46
CA PRO A 208 -9.88 10.82 1.45
C PRO A 208 -11.10 10.07 0.91
N GLN A 209 -11.80 10.65 -0.07
CA GLN A 209 -12.92 9.97 -0.72
C GLN A 209 -12.46 8.80 -1.60
N TYR A 210 -11.34 8.94 -2.33
CA TYR A 210 -10.74 7.82 -3.08
C TYR A 210 -10.11 6.79 -2.15
N GLU A 211 -9.46 7.20 -1.06
CA GLU A 211 -8.96 6.29 -0.02
C GLU A 211 -10.10 5.46 0.56
N LYS A 212 -11.23 6.10 0.90
CA LYS A 212 -12.44 5.40 1.33
C LYS A 212 -12.92 4.37 0.29
N ALA A 213 -12.93 4.73 -0.99
CA ALA A 213 -13.31 3.80 -2.06
C ALA A 213 -12.32 2.63 -2.18
N HIS A 214 -11.01 2.89 -2.05
CA HIS A 214 -9.98 1.86 -2.06
C HIS A 214 -10.13 0.87 -0.89
N ASP A 215 -10.40 1.40 0.31
CA ASP A 215 -10.47 0.62 1.56
C ASP A 215 -11.71 -0.28 1.64
N LEU A 216 -12.73 -0.05 0.83
CA LEU A 216 -13.90 -0.95 0.74
C LEU A 216 -13.55 -2.33 0.19
N ASP A 217 -12.70 -2.40 -0.82
CA ASP A 217 -12.15 -3.65 -1.35
C ASP A 217 -10.76 -3.42 -1.97
N PRO A 218 -9.68 -3.52 -1.17
CA PRO A 218 -8.32 -3.29 -1.63
C PRO A 218 -7.79 -4.35 -2.61
N GLN A 219 -8.49 -5.49 -2.71
CA GLN A 219 -8.12 -6.61 -3.59
C GLN A 219 -8.93 -6.62 -4.89
N SER A 220 -9.89 -5.73 -5.04
CA SER A 220 -10.72 -5.64 -6.24
C SER A 220 -9.89 -5.27 -7.47
N ALA A 221 -10.42 -5.64 -8.63
CA ALA A 221 -9.86 -5.23 -9.91
C ALA A 221 -9.90 -3.69 -10.13
N LEU A 222 -10.69 -2.95 -9.35
CA LEU A 222 -10.80 -1.49 -9.38
C LEU A 222 -9.75 -0.80 -8.48
N ALA A 223 -9.24 -1.47 -7.45
CA ALA A 223 -8.30 -0.90 -6.48
C ALA A 223 -7.02 -0.32 -7.12
N PRO A 224 -6.36 -0.95 -8.12
CA PRO A 224 -5.21 -0.37 -8.80
C PRO A 224 -5.54 0.96 -9.49
N GLN A 225 -6.70 1.07 -10.14
CA GLN A 225 -7.15 2.31 -10.79
C GLN A 225 -7.41 3.42 -9.78
N ILE A 226 -8.04 3.10 -8.64
CA ILE A 226 -8.26 4.07 -7.56
C ILE A 226 -6.93 4.57 -7.02
N ARG A 227 -5.97 3.67 -6.80
CA ARG A 227 -4.62 4.01 -6.33
C ARG A 227 -3.88 4.92 -7.32
N GLU A 228 -3.99 4.64 -8.62
CA GLU A 228 -3.41 5.48 -9.66
C GLU A 228 -3.99 6.90 -9.63
N LYS A 229 -5.32 7.04 -9.43
CA LYS A 229 -5.98 8.34 -9.25
C LYS A 229 -5.45 9.08 -8.02
N ILE A 230 -5.32 8.41 -6.86
CA ILE A 230 -4.77 9.01 -5.63
C ILE A 230 -3.34 9.52 -5.89
N VAL A 231 -2.45 8.65 -6.40
CA VAL A 231 -1.06 9.01 -6.68
C VAL A 231 -0.95 10.12 -7.73
N GLY A 232 -1.78 10.08 -8.77
CA GLY A 232 -1.85 11.12 -9.79
C GLY A 232 -2.24 12.48 -9.22
N LEU A 233 -3.23 12.52 -8.32
CA LEU A 233 -3.64 13.74 -7.63
C LEU A 233 -2.60 14.23 -6.64
N GLN A 234 -2.01 13.33 -5.87
CA GLN A 234 -0.92 13.65 -4.96
C GLN A 234 0.25 14.29 -5.71
N ARG A 235 0.60 13.79 -6.91
CA ARG A 235 1.62 14.39 -7.78
C ARG A 235 1.19 15.73 -8.36
N LYS A 236 -0.05 15.80 -8.90
CA LYS A 236 -0.57 17.02 -9.56
C LYS A 236 -0.65 18.21 -8.60
N TYR A 237 -0.96 17.95 -7.33
CA TYR A 237 -1.18 18.97 -6.31
C TYR A 237 -0.08 19.00 -5.24
N ASP A 238 1.07 18.34 -5.49
CA ASP A 238 2.21 18.29 -4.57
C ASP A 238 1.87 17.82 -3.16
N LEU A 239 0.93 16.87 -3.05
CA LEU A 239 0.43 16.31 -1.80
C LEU A 239 1.19 15.06 -1.35
N ILE A 240 2.21 14.67 -2.09
CA ILE A 240 3.11 13.59 -1.69
C ILE A 240 4.05 14.14 -0.62
N LEU A 241 4.61 13.24 0.23
CA LEU A 241 5.75 13.52 1.10
C LEU A 241 6.89 14.29 0.38
N PHE A 242 6.90 14.22 -0.96
CA PHE A 242 7.79 14.98 -1.83
C PHE A 242 6.97 15.86 -2.78
N GLN A 243 7.01 17.16 -2.58
CA GLN A 243 6.54 18.13 -3.59
C GLN A 243 7.47 18.08 -4.81
N LEU A 244 6.89 18.19 -6.00
CA LEU A 244 7.68 18.41 -7.22
C LEU A 244 7.86 19.91 -7.43
N ARG A 245 9.03 20.45 -7.08
CA ARG A 245 9.45 21.79 -7.51
C ARG A 245 10.28 21.66 -8.77
N ASN A 246 9.84 22.28 -9.85
CA ASN A 246 10.51 22.19 -11.15
C ASN A 246 10.80 20.74 -11.60
N GLY A 247 9.87 19.81 -11.33
CA GLY A 247 10.01 18.39 -11.64
C GLY A 247 10.89 17.60 -10.67
N ARG A 248 11.34 18.19 -9.56
CA ARG A 248 12.20 17.56 -8.55
C ARG A 248 11.46 17.35 -7.25
N PRO A 249 11.59 16.18 -6.60
CA PRO A 249 10.91 15.90 -5.34
C PRO A 249 11.50 16.74 -4.20
N THR A 250 10.66 17.48 -3.49
CA THR A 250 10.97 18.19 -2.25
C THR A 250 10.07 17.70 -1.13
N LEU A 251 10.56 17.70 0.12
CA LEU A 251 9.76 17.24 1.26
C LEU A 251 8.57 18.18 1.54
N ASN A 252 7.40 17.60 1.78
CA ASN A 252 6.22 18.31 2.24
C ASN A 252 5.46 17.46 3.29
N PRO A 253 5.39 17.86 4.55
CA PRO A 253 5.94 19.09 5.13
C PRO A 253 7.48 19.08 5.21
N PRO A 254 8.13 20.24 5.35
CA PRO A 254 9.59 20.33 5.41
C PRO A 254 10.20 19.82 6.72
N TYR A 255 9.37 19.44 7.68
CA TYR A 255 9.80 18.91 8.97
C TYR A 255 9.44 17.43 9.10
N PHE A 256 10.19 16.75 9.93
CA PHE A 256 9.96 15.36 10.30
C PHE A 256 10.29 15.21 11.79
N LEU A 257 9.38 14.62 12.56
CA LEU A 257 9.61 14.24 13.95
C LEU A 257 9.16 12.79 14.13
N ARG A 258 10.06 11.96 14.64
CA ARG A 258 9.75 10.60 15.08
C ARG A 258 10.17 10.43 16.52
N ILE A 259 9.27 9.93 17.34
CA ILE A 259 9.53 9.51 18.71
C ILE A 259 9.19 8.04 18.78
N SER A 260 10.12 7.22 19.25
CA SER A 260 9.86 5.81 19.49
C SER A 260 10.28 5.38 20.89
N GLN A 261 9.46 4.52 21.48
CA GLN A 261 9.73 3.84 22.74
C GLN A 261 9.69 2.34 22.49
N GLU A 262 10.80 1.69 22.78
CA GLU A 262 10.98 0.25 22.64
C GLU A 262 11.20 -0.40 24.01
N PHE A 263 10.53 -1.50 24.25
CA PHE A 263 10.76 -2.39 25.39
C PHE A 263 11.11 -3.77 24.84
N GLY A 264 12.20 -4.33 25.31
CA GLY A 264 12.67 -5.61 24.81
C GLY A 264 13.41 -6.44 25.83
N GLN A 265 13.72 -7.65 25.41
CA GLN A 265 14.59 -8.57 26.13
C GLN A 265 15.81 -8.86 25.24
N ASP A 266 16.98 -8.68 25.77
CA ASP A 266 18.26 -8.99 25.17
C ASP A 266 18.87 -10.19 25.91
N SER A 267 19.09 -11.29 25.19
CA SER A 267 19.59 -12.53 25.79
C SER A 267 21.10 -12.51 26.09
N ASN A 268 21.84 -11.54 25.50
CA ASN A 268 23.29 -11.45 25.64
C ASN A 268 23.77 -9.98 25.45
N VAL A 269 23.53 -9.16 26.47
CA VAL A 269 23.91 -7.73 26.48
C VAL A 269 25.43 -7.55 26.36
N THR A 270 26.18 -8.44 26.96
CA THR A 270 27.63 -8.38 27.08
C THR A 270 28.38 -8.95 25.87
N PHE A 271 27.67 -9.54 24.91
CA PHE A 271 28.26 -10.28 23.79
C PHE A 271 29.20 -11.40 24.23
N SER A 272 28.90 -11.99 25.39
CA SER A 272 29.71 -13.05 25.97
C SER A 272 29.67 -14.32 25.11
N PRO A 273 30.79 -15.03 25.00
CA PRO A 273 30.84 -16.31 24.29
C PRO A 273 29.90 -17.37 24.85
N ALA A 274 29.54 -18.34 24.03
CA ALA A 274 28.58 -19.41 24.40
C ALA A 274 29.12 -20.29 25.53
N GLU A 275 30.42 -20.51 25.60
CA GLU A 275 31.12 -21.34 26.59
C GLU A 275 31.69 -20.53 27.77
N THR A 276 31.19 -19.31 27.99
CA THR A 276 31.65 -18.46 29.09
C THR A 276 31.23 -19.00 30.47
N THR A 277 32.05 -18.76 31.48
CA THR A 277 31.74 -19.01 32.90
C THR A 277 30.71 -18.04 33.47
N ILE A 278 30.41 -16.93 32.77
CA ILE A 278 29.42 -15.93 33.19
C ILE A 278 28.02 -16.53 33.10
N SER A 279 27.27 -16.53 34.19
CA SER A 279 25.92 -17.03 34.23
C SER A 279 24.99 -16.27 33.28
N LYS A 280 24.01 -16.94 32.68
CA LYS A 280 23.00 -16.31 31.82
C LYS A 280 22.28 -15.13 32.49
N ALA A 281 22.10 -15.16 33.81
CA ALA A 281 21.51 -14.07 34.59
C ALA A 281 22.36 -12.79 34.55
N ARG A 282 23.67 -12.90 34.29
CA ARG A 282 24.57 -11.76 34.14
C ARG A 282 24.79 -11.35 32.69
N GLN A 283 24.21 -12.03 31.74
CA GLN A 283 24.32 -11.73 30.33
C GLN A 283 23.04 -11.13 29.77
N SER A 284 21.87 -11.48 30.30
CA SER A 284 20.56 -11.11 29.77
C SER A 284 19.88 -10.02 30.59
N SER A 285 19.14 -9.16 29.90
CA SER A 285 18.33 -8.13 30.56
C SER A 285 17.11 -7.77 29.71
N PHE A 286 16.05 -7.35 30.40
CA PHE A 286 15.06 -6.48 29.77
C PHE A 286 15.66 -5.07 29.63
N TYR A 287 15.20 -4.33 28.64
CA TYR A 287 15.65 -2.97 28.41
C TYR A 287 14.51 -2.05 27.95
N SER A 288 14.72 -0.77 28.15
CA SER A 288 13.91 0.32 27.61
C SER A 288 14.80 1.17 26.71
N LYS A 289 14.35 1.45 25.50
CA LYS A 289 15.06 2.31 24.55
C LYS A 289 14.15 3.38 24.01
N THR A 290 14.60 4.63 24.13
CA THR A 290 13.94 5.81 23.57
C THR A 290 14.76 6.33 22.40
N ASP A 291 14.14 6.60 21.26
CA ASP A 291 14.78 7.23 20.09
C ASP A 291 13.92 8.41 19.64
N VAL A 292 14.53 9.58 19.53
CA VAL A 292 13.88 10.80 19.05
C VAL A 292 14.67 11.32 17.86
N ILE A 293 14.01 11.55 16.73
CA ILE A 293 14.60 12.14 15.54
C ILE A 293 13.75 13.32 15.12
N GLY A 294 14.37 14.50 15.08
CA GLY A 294 13.78 15.72 14.54
C GLY A 294 14.60 16.25 13.38
N ARG A 295 13.97 16.60 12.28
CA ARG A 295 14.63 17.18 11.11
C ARG A 295 13.77 18.29 10.52
N TYR A 296 14.43 19.33 10.03
CA TYR A 296 13.79 20.38 9.24
C TYR A 296 14.57 20.59 7.94
N THR A 297 13.88 20.64 6.80
CA THR A 297 14.51 20.79 5.48
C THR A 297 14.28 22.20 4.95
N PHE A 298 15.36 22.95 4.77
CA PHE A 298 15.37 24.26 4.12
C PHE A 298 15.70 24.09 2.63
N TYR A 299 14.96 24.74 1.78
CA TYR A 299 15.24 24.83 0.36
C TYR A 299 15.85 26.19 0.05
N VAL A 300 17.18 26.23 -0.09
CA VAL A 300 17.92 27.47 -0.41
C VAL A 300 17.61 27.92 -1.83
N ARG A 301 17.49 26.95 -2.74
CA ARG A 301 17.03 27.10 -4.12
C ARG A 301 16.25 25.83 -4.51
N ASP A 302 15.59 25.85 -5.66
CA ASP A 302 14.82 24.69 -6.12
C ASP A 302 15.63 23.38 -6.28
N TYR A 303 16.96 23.50 -6.29
CA TYR A 303 17.88 22.37 -6.47
C TYR A 303 18.87 22.18 -5.32
N ILE A 304 18.78 22.97 -4.23
CA ILE A 304 19.63 22.83 -3.04
C ILE A 304 18.75 22.74 -1.82
N SER A 305 18.87 21.65 -1.07
CA SER A 305 18.25 21.49 0.23
C SER A 305 19.30 21.30 1.31
N ILE A 306 19.06 21.88 2.48
CA ILE A 306 19.87 21.72 3.69
C ILE A 306 18.92 21.30 4.82
N ALA A 307 19.22 20.21 5.48
CA ALA A 307 18.37 19.66 6.52
C ALA A 307 19.18 19.39 7.80
N PRO A 308 19.17 20.32 8.78
CA PRO A 308 19.60 19.99 10.13
C PRO A 308 18.71 18.91 10.72
N GLU A 309 19.34 17.95 11.35
CA GLU A 309 18.71 16.81 12.02
C GLU A 309 19.30 16.65 13.42
N LEU A 310 18.47 16.37 14.39
CA LEU A 310 18.89 16.01 15.74
C LEU A 310 18.33 14.63 16.06
N ARG A 311 19.22 13.73 16.47
CA ARG A 311 18.83 12.42 17.00
C ARG A 311 19.30 12.30 18.44
N ILE A 312 18.41 11.80 19.30
CA ILE A 312 18.68 11.46 20.68
C ILE A 312 18.31 10.00 20.89
N ASN A 313 19.21 9.23 21.45
CA ASN A 313 18.98 7.83 21.76
C ASN A 313 19.35 7.59 23.23
N ASN A 314 18.47 6.87 23.95
CA ASN A 314 18.74 6.44 25.33
C ASN A 314 18.37 4.98 25.47
N THR A 315 19.27 4.17 25.99
CA THR A 315 19.05 2.76 26.29
C THR A 315 19.35 2.50 27.76
N TYR A 316 18.41 1.88 28.45
CA TYR A 316 18.51 1.55 29.88
C TYR A 316 18.17 0.08 30.07
N TYR A 317 19.07 -0.66 30.73
CA TYR A 317 18.90 -2.07 31.07
C TYR A 317 18.40 -2.23 32.51
N PHE A 318 17.36 -3.08 32.69
CA PHE A 318 16.74 -3.26 34.00
C PHE A 318 17.54 -4.17 34.95
N ASN A 319 18.37 -5.06 34.40
CA ASN A 319 19.26 -5.88 35.22
C ASN A 319 20.48 -5.03 35.63
N ARG A 320 20.59 -4.76 36.94
CA ARG A 320 21.59 -3.80 37.49
C ARG A 320 22.87 -4.49 37.95
N VAL A 321 23.30 -5.55 37.28
CA VAL A 321 24.64 -6.11 37.47
C VAL A 321 25.68 -5.28 36.68
N PRO A 322 26.92 -5.09 37.18
CA PRO A 322 27.91 -4.23 36.53
C PRO A 322 28.18 -4.54 35.07
N GLU A 323 28.21 -5.81 34.70
CA GLU A 323 28.45 -6.27 33.35
C GLU A 323 27.35 -5.81 32.36
N ILE A 324 26.13 -5.58 32.86
CA ILE A 324 24.97 -5.18 32.08
C ILE A 324 24.77 -3.68 32.10
N TYR A 325 24.68 -3.02 33.27
CA TYR A 325 24.35 -1.61 33.30
C TYR A 325 25.44 -0.71 32.69
N ARG A 326 26.69 -1.17 32.59
CA ARG A 326 27.74 -0.51 31.79
C ARG A 326 27.39 -0.34 30.32
N ASN A 327 26.38 -1.06 29.82
CA ASN A 327 25.87 -0.92 28.47
C ASN A 327 24.71 0.06 28.36
N ASP A 328 24.24 0.65 29.47
CA ASP A 328 23.36 1.81 29.42
C ASP A 328 24.05 2.90 28.61
N ASN A 329 23.28 3.54 27.74
CA ASN A 329 23.84 4.48 26.77
C ASN A 329 22.89 5.65 26.55
N TYR A 330 23.44 6.84 26.60
CA TYR A 330 22.80 8.06 26.13
C TYR A 330 23.63 8.62 24.98
N MET A 331 23.00 8.96 23.88
CA MET A 331 23.68 9.51 22.69
C MET A 331 22.90 10.68 22.13
N ILE A 332 23.58 11.74 21.81
CA ILE A 332 23.09 12.87 21.05
C ILE A 332 23.86 12.99 19.74
N MET A 333 23.12 13.17 18.63
CA MET A 333 23.72 13.23 17.30
C MET A 333 23.07 14.36 16.47
N PRO A 334 23.58 15.60 16.56
CA PRO A 334 23.27 16.63 15.60
C PRO A 334 23.94 16.33 14.26
N SER A 335 23.21 16.56 13.19
CA SER A 335 23.63 16.25 11.81
C SER A 335 23.17 17.34 10.85
N VAL A 336 23.85 17.45 9.72
CA VAL A 336 23.41 18.28 8.60
C VAL A 336 23.40 17.41 7.35
N ARG A 337 22.26 17.36 6.67
CA ARG A 337 22.07 16.67 5.40
C ARG A 337 21.95 17.71 4.30
N THR A 338 22.74 17.59 3.24
CA THR A 338 22.68 18.51 2.12
C THR A 338 22.47 17.71 0.84
N ALA A 339 21.56 18.17 -0.02
CA ALA A 339 21.36 17.59 -1.32
C ALA A 339 21.40 18.68 -2.40
N TYR A 340 22.16 18.43 -3.47
CA TYR A 340 22.17 19.19 -4.70
C TYR A 340 21.51 18.38 -5.80
N GLU A 341 20.27 18.75 -6.17
CA GLU A 341 19.49 18.06 -7.17
C GLU A 341 19.98 18.41 -8.58
N HIS A 342 20.21 17.39 -9.39
CA HIS A 342 20.66 17.53 -10.77
C HIS A 342 20.10 16.41 -11.66
N THR A 343 20.56 16.31 -12.88
CA THR A 343 20.20 15.24 -13.80
C THR A 343 21.42 14.41 -14.16
N LEU A 344 21.31 13.08 -14.00
CA LEU A 344 22.32 12.12 -14.43
C LEU A 344 21.68 11.21 -15.49
N TRP A 345 22.29 11.13 -16.69
CA TRP A 345 21.72 10.39 -17.84
C TRP A 345 20.26 10.73 -18.15
N LYS A 346 19.92 12.02 -18.10
CA LYS A 346 18.55 12.56 -18.30
C LYS A 346 17.52 12.09 -17.26
N LYS A 347 17.96 11.52 -16.14
CA LYS A 347 17.10 11.14 -15.02
C LYS A 347 17.41 11.99 -13.79
N PRO A 348 16.44 12.22 -12.90
CA PRO A 348 16.69 12.91 -11.63
C PRO A 348 17.75 12.21 -10.81
N ALA A 349 18.70 12.99 -10.29
CA ALA A 349 19.78 12.54 -9.41
C ALA A 349 20.05 13.62 -8.37
N ALA A 350 20.76 13.26 -7.30
CA ALA A 350 21.18 14.22 -6.29
C ALA A 350 22.56 13.90 -5.75
N PHE A 351 23.44 14.88 -5.77
CA PHE A 351 24.69 14.83 -5.03
C PHE A 351 24.41 15.12 -3.55
N LEU A 352 24.95 14.28 -2.67
CA LEU A 352 24.71 14.33 -1.22
C LEU A 352 26.00 14.70 -0.51
N LEU A 353 25.88 15.62 0.45
CA LEU A 353 26.98 15.98 1.36
C LEU A 353 26.40 16.04 2.77
N ASP A 354 26.83 15.12 3.63
CA ASP A 354 26.31 14.98 4.98
C ASP A 354 27.44 15.09 6.00
N TYR A 355 27.10 15.65 7.14
CA TYR A 355 27.97 15.71 8.30
C TYR A 355 27.21 15.26 9.55
N ASP A 356 27.78 14.34 10.32
CA ASP A 356 27.26 13.89 11.61
C ASP A 356 28.31 14.17 12.70
N TYR A 357 27.87 14.79 13.78
CA TYR A 357 28.56 14.75 15.06
C TYR A 357 27.78 13.81 15.99
N SER A 358 28.47 12.99 16.75
CA SER A 358 27.83 12.24 17.83
C SER A 358 28.65 12.25 19.10
N GLU A 359 27.95 12.35 20.22
CA GLU A 359 28.52 12.18 21.54
C GLU A 359 27.72 11.12 22.29
N ALA A 360 28.44 10.14 22.83
CA ALA A 360 27.88 9.06 23.62
C ALA A 360 28.37 9.09 25.05
N GLN A 361 27.48 8.84 25.98
CA GLN A 361 27.75 8.71 27.41
C GLN A 361 27.37 7.28 27.84
N ARG A 362 28.21 6.66 28.63
CA ARG A 362 28.02 5.32 29.21
C ARG A 362 28.57 5.31 30.64
N ASP A 363 28.26 4.27 31.38
CA ASP A 363 28.94 4.04 32.65
C ASP A 363 30.31 3.38 32.41
N VAL A 364 31.34 4.20 32.24
CA VAL A 364 32.70 3.71 31.94
C VAL A 364 33.42 3.16 33.19
N ASP A 365 33.08 3.67 34.37
CA ASP A 365 33.76 3.33 35.65
C ASP A 365 32.99 2.30 36.49
N GLY A 366 31.79 1.89 36.11
CA GLY A 366 30.97 0.96 36.89
C GLY A 366 30.35 1.55 38.14
N LYS A 367 30.02 2.84 38.12
CA LYS A 367 29.47 3.60 39.27
C LYS A 367 27.98 3.95 39.08
N GLU A 368 27.30 3.34 38.13
CA GLU A 368 25.92 3.65 37.71
C GLU A 368 25.73 5.13 37.30
N LYS A 369 26.77 5.76 36.75
CA LYS A 369 26.75 7.14 36.30
C LYS A 369 27.16 7.23 34.85
N LEU A 370 26.34 7.91 34.04
CA LEU A 370 26.66 8.18 32.64
C LEU A 370 27.75 9.26 32.56
N GLU A 371 28.88 8.92 31.97
CA GLU A 371 30.00 9.80 31.72
C GLU A 371 30.39 9.74 30.25
N PHE A 372 31.22 10.68 29.80
CA PHE A 372 31.70 10.69 28.42
C PHE A 372 32.34 9.34 28.07
N SER A 373 31.83 8.72 27.00
CA SER A 373 32.34 7.45 26.49
C SER A 373 33.06 7.61 25.15
N SER A 374 32.46 8.37 24.25
CA SER A 374 33.06 8.63 22.94
C SER A 374 32.38 9.79 22.21
N ARG A 375 33.12 10.40 21.29
CA ARG A 375 32.56 11.31 20.29
C ARG A 375 33.04 10.96 18.90
N SER A 376 32.25 11.28 17.89
CA SER A 376 32.68 11.06 16.52
C SER A 376 32.27 12.18 15.57
N HIS A 377 33.09 12.39 14.56
CA HIS A 377 32.84 13.25 13.42
C HIS A 377 32.76 12.37 12.18
N SER A 378 31.68 12.45 11.42
CA SER A 378 31.48 11.66 10.20
C SER A 378 31.14 12.56 9.03
N PHE A 379 31.94 12.48 7.98
CA PHE A 379 31.73 13.18 6.72
C PHE A 379 31.28 12.15 5.69
N MET A 380 30.25 12.46 4.93
CA MET A 380 29.73 11.58 3.91
C MET A 380 29.46 12.35 2.62
N VAL A 381 29.96 11.84 1.53
CA VAL A 381 29.70 12.33 0.17
C VAL A 381 29.16 11.20 -0.68
N GLY A 382 28.19 11.50 -1.51
CA GLY A 382 27.57 10.46 -2.32
C GLY A 382 26.65 10.96 -3.41
N GLU A 383 26.08 10.02 -4.10
CA GLU A 383 25.15 10.21 -5.20
C GLU A 383 23.90 9.37 -5.01
N ARG A 384 22.73 9.98 -5.22
CA ARG A 384 21.43 9.32 -5.27
C ARG A 384 20.89 9.43 -6.69
N PHE A 385 20.49 8.31 -7.29
CA PHE A 385 19.96 8.28 -8.64
C PHE A 385 19.06 7.07 -8.88
N ASN A 386 18.21 7.12 -9.89
CA ASN A 386 17.40 5.99 -10.34
C ASN A 386 18.10 5.29 -11.50
N TYR A 387 18.59 4.07 -11.25
CA TYR A 387 19.31 3.27 -12.23
C TYR A 387 18.39 2.25 -12.91
N PHE A 388 18.28 2.29 -14.24
CA PHE A 388 17.60 1.32 -15.12
C PHE A 388 16.28 0.75 -14.62
N ASN A 389 15.38 1.54 -14.03
CA ASN A 389 14.12 1.08 -13.42
C ASN A 389 14.29 0.07 -12.24
N PHE A 390 15.52 -0.09 -11.73
CA PHE A 390 15.77 -0.88 -10.53
C PHE A 390 15.33 -0.19 -9.24
N GLY A 391 14.90 1.08 -9.33
CA GLY A 391 14.53 1.91 -8.19
C GLY A 391 15.65 2.87 -7.78
N GLU A 392 15.57 3.38 -6.56
CA GLU A 392 16.48 4.40 -6.05
C GLU A 392 17.78 3.77 -5.55
N THR A 393 18.90 4.27 -6.07
CA THR A 393 20.26 3.80 -5.77
C THR A 393 21.03 4.90 -5.05
N PHE A 394 21.77 4.54 -4.00
CA PHE A 394 22.70 5.43 -3.30
C PHE A 394 24.09 4.80 -3.31
N ILE A 395 25.09 5.61 -3.66
CA ILE A 395 26.50 5.26 -3.50
C ILE A 395 27.13 6.36 -2.67
N ARG A 396 27.75 6.00 -1.56
CA ARG A 396 28.31 6.97 -0.61
C ARG A 396 29.71 6.56 -0.15
N LEU A 397 30.60 7.54 -0.05
CA LEU A 397 31.87 7.42 0.66
C LEU A 397 31.70 8.12 2.01
N ARG A 398 32.00 7.42 3.09
CA ARG A 398 31.95 7.94 4.47
C ARG A 398 33.33 7.87 5.08
N HIS A 399 33.72 8.94 5.74
CA HIS A 399 34.93 9.01 6.57
C HIS A 399 34.54 9.43 7.98
N ARG A 400 34.87 8.60 8.98
CA ARG A 400 34.50 8.79 10.39
C ARG A 400 35.76 8.82 11.25
N LEU A 401 35.87 9.83 12.09
CA LEU A 401 36.85 9.96 13.17
C LEU A 401 36.13 9.68 14.49
N LEU A 402 36.62 8.78 15.30
CA LEU A 402 36.09 8.42 16.60
C LEU A 402 37.16 8.69 17.67
N GLU A 403 36.83 9.50 18.67
CA GLU A 403 37.58 9.68 19.89
C GLU A 403 36.85 8.94 21.01
N SER A 404 37.59 8.11 21.76
CA SER A 404 37.08 7.28 22.84
C SER A 404 37.61 7.75 24.20
N TYR A 405 36.88 7.47 25.28
CA TYR A 405 37.35 7.63 26.65
C TYR A 405 38.69 6.92 26.86
N ILE A 406 38.91 5.79 26.23
CA ILE A 406 40.18 5.08 26.18
C ILE A 406 40.85 5.44 24.85
N SER A 407 41.92 6.25 24.90
CA SER A 407 42.58 6.77 23.70
C SER A 407 43.14 5.69 22.77
N SER A 408 43.57 4.56 23.32
CA SER A 408 43.99 3.41 22.48
C SER A 408 42.88 2.83 21.59
N SER A 409 41.62 3.20 21.88
CA SER A 409 40.41 2.81 21.07
C SER A 409 40.00 3.90 20.09
N ASP A 410 40.73 5.00 19.98
CA ASP A 410 40.49 6.02 18.97
C ASP A 410 40.66 5.40 17.59
N SER A 411 39.77 5.77 16.67
CA SER A 411 39.77 5.10 15.37
C SER A 411 39.33 5.99 14.22
N THR A 412 39.80 5.62 13.04
CA THR A 412 39.39 6.19 11.77
C THR A 412 38.74 5.11 10.93
N THR A 413 37.54 5.34 10.43
CA THR A 413 36.83 4.42 9.56
C THR A 413 36.53 5.07 8.22
N THR A 414 36.95 4.43 7.12
CA THR A 414 36.55 4.82 5.76
C THR A 414 35.64 3.74 5.20
N SER A 415 34.46 4.14 4.72
CA SER A 415 33.42 3.21 4.25
C SER A 415 32.98 3.56 2.83
N LEU A 416 32.84 2.56 1.98
CA LEU A 416 32.07 2.65 0.75
C LEU A 416 30.72 1.98 0.99
N VAL A 417 29.64 2.72 0.79
CA VAL A 417 28.28 2.27 1.07
C VAL A 417 27.47 2.27 -0.21
N PHE A 418 26.75 1.19 -0.44
CA PHE A 418 25.79 1.02 -1.53
C PHE A 418 24.41 0.69 -0.94
N GLU A 419 23.38 1.39 -1.38
CA GLU A 419 21.99 1.10 -1.01
C GLU A 419 21.13 1.07 -2.27
N GLN A 420 20.18 0.13 -2.31
CA GLN A 420 19.21 -0.01 -3.39
C GLN A 420 17.82 -0.19 -2.81
N ILE A 421 16.90 0.67 -3.21
CA ILE A 421 15.48 0.56 -2.86
C ILE A 421 14.72 0.14 -4.12
N LYS A 422 14.03 -0.98 -4.08
CA LYS A 422 13.23 -1.48 -5.20
C LYS A 422 11.80 -1.79 -4.77
N SER A 423 10.85 -1.17 -5.45
CA SER A 423 9.44 -1.55 -5.33
C SER A 423 9.13 -2.75 -6.23
N LEU A 424 8.57 -3.80 -5.65
CA LEU A 424 8.17 -5.05 -6.30
C LEU A 424 6.63 -5.16 -6.19
N SER A 425 5.91 -4.59 -7.14
CA SER A 425 4.44 -4.50 -7.08
C SER A 425 3.95 -3.91 -5.75
N SER A 426 3.53 -4.76 -4.82
CA SER A 426 3.05 -4.39 -3.47
C SER A 426 4.11 -4.50 -2.37
N ASN A 427 5.29 -5.07 -2.67
CA ASN A 427 6.38 -5.27 -1.72
C ASN A 427 7.53 -4.27 -1.97
N THR A 428 8.37 -4.05 -0.96
CA THR A 428 9.59 -3.24 -1.11
C THR A 428 10.79 -4.06 -0.68
N LEU A 429 11.80 -4.12 -1.53
CA LEU A 429 13.09 -4.73 -1.24
C LEU A 429 14.11 -3.60 -1.00
N LEU A 430 14.75 -3.64 0.16
CA LEU A 430 15.88 -2.80 0.51
C LEU A 430 17.12 -3.66 0.48
N PHE A 431 18.13 -3.22 -0.24
CA PHE A 431 19.41 -3.88 -0.28
C PHE A 431 20.49 -2.90 0.18
N TYR A 432 21.37 -3.33 1.06
CA TYR A 432 22.47 -2.55 1.59
C TYR A 432 23.76 -3.35 1.48
N GLY A 433 24.84 -2.69 1.04
CA GLY A 433 26.18 -3.24 1.03
C GLY A 433 27.16 -2.20 1.56
N SER A 434 28.13 -2.59 2.40
CA SER A 434 29.23 -1.72 2.78
C SER A 434 30.56 -2.46 2.80
N TYR A 435 31.62 -1.74 2.47
CA TYR A 435 32.99 -2.11 2.77
C TYR A 435 33.58 -1.05 3.70
N ASP A 436 33.98 -1.47 4.89
CA ASP A 436 34.46 -0.60 5.94
C ASP A 436 35.93 -0.95 6.25
N ARG A 437 36.80 0.05 6.20
CA ARG A 437 38.18 -0.02 6.61
C ARG A 437 38.36 0.76 7.89
N MET A 438 38.53 0.07 9.02
CA MET A 438 38.74 0.65 10.33
C MET A 438 40.20 0.53 10.75
N ARG A 439 40.76 1.64 11.20
CA ARG A 439 42.11 1.73 11.75
C ARG A 439 42.00 2.31 13.15
N VAL A 440 42.56 1.60 14.10
CA VAL A 440 42.49 1.91 15.53
C VAL A 440 43.89 2.27 16.02
N ASP A 441 44.02 3.12 17.03
CA ASP A 441 45.30 3.48 17.62
C ASP A 441 46.01 2.24 18.14
N ASP A 442 45.31 1.36 18.85
CA ASP A 442 45.77 0.00 19.11
C ASP A 442 45.53 -0.86 17.84
N LYS A 443 46.61 -1.04 17.08
CA LYS A 443 46.58 -1.73 15.81
C LYS A 443 46.15 -3.19 15.87
N ALA A 444 46.13 -3.83 17.03
CA ALA A 444 45.56 -5.16 17.20
C ALA A 444 44.08 -5.22 16.82
N PHE A 445 43.35 -4.10 16.89
CA PHE A 445 41.94 -4.01 16.53
C PHE A 445 41.67 -3.47 15.12
N ASP A 446 42.71 -3.28 14.30
CA ASP A 446 42.50 -2.92 12.88
C ASP A 446 41.70 -3.98 12.14
N THR A 447 40.63 -3.56 11.46
CA THR A 447 39.78 -4.48 10.70
C THR A 447 39.40 -3.92 9.33
N ASP A 448 39.20 -4.83 8.39
CA ASP A 448 38.46 -4.60 7.16
C ASP A 448 37.18 -5.44 7.22
N SER A 449 36.00 -4.85 6.97
CA SER A 449 34.75 -5.59 7.01
C SER A 449 33.89 -5.35 5.79
N PHE A 450 33.14 -6.37 5.42
CA PHE A 450 32.18 -6.34 4.31
C PHE A 450 30.82 -6.77 4.84
N THR A 451 29.81 -5.92 4.66
CA THR A 451 28.44 -6.18 5.09
C THR A 451 27.50 -6.23 3.89
N LEU A 452 26.64 -7.24 3.85
CA LEU A 452 25.48 -7.31 2.97
C LEU A 452 24.22 -7.43 3.83
N ARG A 453 23.18 -6.69 3.47
CA ARG A 453 21.87 -6.78 4.10
C ARG A 453 20.77 -6.70 3.04
N ALA A 454 19.73 -7.52 3.22
CA ALA A 454 18.51 -7.45 2.43
C ALA A 454 17.32 -7.43 3.39
N ASP A 455 16.39 -6.48 3.20
CA ASP A 455 15.14 -6.39 3.93
C ASP A 455 13.99 -6.43 2.93
N LEU A 456 13.07 -7.39 3.11
CA LEU A 456 11.83 -7.51 2.36
C LEU A 456 10.68 -7.00 3.21
N ILE A 457 10.10 -5.87 2.82
CA ILE A 457 8.88 -5.33 3.41
C ILE A 457 7.72 -5.79 2.54
N MET A 458 6.85 -6.61 3.10
CA MET A 458 5.73 -7.20 2.38
C MET A 458 4.52 -6.26 2.38
N SER A 459 3.60 -6.50 1.47
CA SER A 459 2.31 -5.83 1.48
C SER A 459 1.53 -6.12 2.76
N ARG A 460 0.61 -5.22 3.12
CA ARG A 460 -0.25 -5.40 4.28
C ARG A 460 -1.09 -6.67 4.14
N VAL A 461 -1.08 -7.51 5.16
CA VAL A 461 -1.85 -8.76 5.19
C VAL A 461 -3.25 -8.46 5.73
N ARG A 462 -4.31 -8.67 4.93
CA ARG A 462 -5.72 -8.44 5.27
C ARG A 462 -5.96 -7.07 5.93
N ASP A 463 -5.24 -6.02 5.48
CA ASP A 463 -5.27 -4.67 6.05
C ASP A 463 -4.98 -4.58 7.56
N TRP A 464 -4.44 -5.63 8.14
CA TRP A 464 -4.23 -5.72 9.57
C TRP A 464 -2.80 -5.39 10.00
N PHE A 465 -1.79 -5.96 9.35
CA PHE A 465 -0.37 -5.73 9.67
C PHE A 465 0.53 -5.86 8.45
N THR A 466 1.71 -5.26 8.53
CA THR A 466 2.77 -5.31 7.51
C THR A 466 3.93 -6.15 8.04
N PRO A 467 4.19 -7.35 7.52
CA PRO A 467 5.37 -8.13 7.88
C PRO A 467 6.61 -7.63 7.14
N SER A 468 7.77 -7.79 7.75
CA SER A 468 9.06 -7.63 7.07
C SER A 468 10.07 -8.66 7.58
N LEU A 469 10.92 -9.10 6.68
CA LEU A 469 12.01 -10.04 6.96
C LEU A 469 13.32 -9.38 6.54
N GLY A 470 14.32 -9.48 7.38
CA GLY A 470 15.65 -8.99 7.13
C GLY A 470 16.69 -10.09 7.30
N PHE A 471 17.76 -10.00 6.53
CA PHE A 471 18.91 -10.84 6.68
C PHE A 471 20.17 -10.02 6.44
N SER A 472 21.12 -10.08 7.37
CA SER A 472 22.44 -9.47 7.14
C SER A 472 23.56 -10.45 7.41
N LEU A 473 24.63 -10.27 6.66
CA LEU A 473 25.87 -11.01 6.74
C LEU A 473 27.01 -10.00 6.80
N THR A 474 27.83 -10.06 7.86
CA THR A 474 29.05 -9.25 7.96
C THR A 474 30.26 -10.16 8.10
N SER A 475 31.20 -10.00 7.18
CA SER A 475 32.51 -10.66 7.25
C SER A 475 33.54 -9.64 7.71
N THR A 476 34.20 -9.88 8.84
CA THR A 476 35.25 -9.02 9.39
C THR A 476 36.61 -9.73 9.34
N ASP A 477 37.59 -9.07 8.77
CA ASP A 477 38.96 -9.56 8.64
C ASP A 477 39.89 -8.73 9.55
N PRO A 478 40.28 -9.25 10.72
CA PRO A 478 41.29 -8.60 11.57
C PRO A 478 42.63 -8.57 10.85
N ILE A 479 43.25 -7.42 10.72
CA ILE A 479 44.44 -7.26 9.87
C ILE A 479 45.68 -7.74 10.59
N ASN A 480 45.90 -7.31 11.81
CA ASN A 480 47.13 -7.57 12.58
C ASN A 480 46.98 -8.79 13.49
N ASP A 481 45.79 -9.25 13.77
CA ASP A 481 45.50 -10.39 14.66
C ASP A 481 44.79 -11.56 13.93
N ARG A 482 45.02 -11.67 12.62
CA ARG A 482 44.36 -12.66 11.77
C ARG A 482 44.69 -14.10 12.12
N SER A 483 45.90 -14.34 12.61
CA SER A 483 46.35 -15.69 12.98
C SER A 483 45.60 -16.24 14.19
N ALA A 484 45.28 -15.40 15.16
CA ALA A 484 44.52 -15.74 16.37
C ALA A 484 43.02 -15.71 16.15
N ARG A 485 42.48 -14.59 15.69
CA ARG A 485 41.02 -14.37 15.53
C ARG A 485 40.42 -15.04 14.30
N GLY A 486 41.22 -15.20 13.23
CA GLY A 486 40.70 -15.64 11.93
C GLY A 486 39.76 -14.61 11.31
N ARG A 487 39.02 -14.99 10.28
CA ARG A 487 37.94 -14.19 9.72
C ARG A 487 36.68 -14.45 10.49
N GLU A 488 36.06 -13.41 10.97
CA GLU A 488 34.77 -13.47 11.69
C GLU A 488 33.60 -13.38 10.72
N LEU A 489 32.52 -14.09 11.05
CA LEU A 489 31.29 -14.09 10.26
C LEU A 489 30.08 -13.88 11.17
N LEU A 490 29.50 -12.70 11.10
CA LEU A 490 28.25 -12.35 11.80
C LEU A 490 27.05 -12.58 10.87
N ILE A 491 26.14 -13.42 11.31
CA ILE A 491 24.85 -13.70 10.65
C ILE A 491 23.72 -13.10 11.50
N ASN A 492 22.84 -12.32 10.88
CA ASN A 492 21.75 -11.67 11.58
C ASN A 492 20.44 -11.73 10.78
N PRO A 493 19.63 -12.79 10.89
CA PRO A 493 18.26 -12.81 10.46
C PRO A 493 17.38 -11.97 11.42
N SER A 494 16.41 -11.27 10.86
CA SER A 494 15.46 -10.46 11.61
C SER A 494 14.05 -10.57 11.05
N ALA A 495 13.06 -10.38 11.91
CA ALA A 495 11.64 -10.34 11.52
C ALA A 495 10.95 -9.19 12.25
N ARG A 496 10.02 -8.53 11.57
CA ARG A 496 9.20 -7.47 12.15
C ARG A 496 7.78 -7.58 11.66
N ILE A 497 6.85 -7.30 12.55
CA ILE A 497 5.42 -7.14 12.26
C ILE A 497 5.04 -5.73 12.68
N SER A 498 4.55 -4.93 11.74
CA SER A 498 4.20 -3.52 11.95
C SER A 498 2.70 -3.31 11.79
N LYS A 499 2.07 -2.56 12.68
CA LYS A 499 0.68 -2.12 12.57
C LYS A 499 0.60 -0.62 12.76
N THR A 500 0.11 0.09 11.75
CA THR A 500 -0.22 1.51 11.87
C THR A 500 -1.66 1.62 12.35
N PHE A 501 -1.89 2.36 13.43
CA PHE A 501 -3.20 2.67 13.97
C PHE A 501 -3.28 4.17 14.20
N LYS A 502 -4.40 4.81 13.83
CA LYS A 502 -4.47 6.25 13.63
C LYS A 502 -3.39 6.72 12.63
N LYS A 503 -3.42 7.94 12.16
CA LYS A 503 -2.54 8.43 11.09
C LYS A 503 -1.05 8.39 11.47
N ASN A 504 -0.73 8.59 12.74
CA ASN A 504 0.61 8.92 13.21
C ASN A 504 1.25 7.83 14.10
N TRP A 505 0.50 6.82 14.53
CA TRP A 505 1.00 5.81 15.46
C TRP A 505 1.29 4.49 14.76
N ARG A 506 2.42 3.90 15.09
CA ARG A 506 2.82 2.56 14.62
C ARG A 506 3.29 1.72 15.80
N ALA A 507 2.81 0.50 15.90
CA ALA A 507 3.34 -0.52 16.80
C ALA A 507 4.12 -1.56 16.00
N ASN A 508 5.26 -1.98 16.52
CA ASN A 508 6.14 -2.97 15.93
C ASN A 508 6.41 -4.08 16.94
N LEU A 509 6.33 -5.32 16.50
CA LEU A 509 6.93 -6.47 17.16
C LEU A 509 8.17 -6.86 16.36
N LYS A 510 9.30 -7.01 17.04
CA LYS A 510 10.62 -7.25 16.44
C LYS A 510 11.24 -8.50 17.03
N TYR A 511 11.92 -9.25 16.19
CA TYR A 511 12.82 -10.32 16.56
C TYR A 511 14.11 -10.19 15.76
N ASP A 512 15.23 -10.19 16.46
CA ASP A 512 16.57 -10.17 15.88
C ASP A 512 17.38 -11.32 16.47
N TYR A 513 18.03 -12.09 15.62
CA TYR A 513 18.97 -13.11 16.03
C TYR A 513 20.34 -12.78 15.47
N GLN A 514 21.39 -12.92 16.30
CA GLN A 514 22.78 -12.69 15.90
C GLN A 514 23.60 -13.90 16.28
N LYS A 515 24.44 -14.33 15.35
CA LYS A 515 25.48 -15.34 15.60
C LYS A 515 26.77 -14.87 14.99
N ASN A 516 27.78 -14.62 15.81
CA ASN A 516 29.15 -14.35 15.37
C ASN A 516 29.98 -15.63 15.49
N ASN A 517 30.58 -16.04 14.38
CA ASN A 517 31.54 -17.13 14.36
C ASN A 517 32.94 -16.53 14.24
N SER A 518 33.83 -16.94 15.10
CA SER A 518 35.26 -16.55 15.11
C SER A 518 36.10 -17.79 15.31
N LYS A 519 37.36 -17.75 14.89
CA LYS A 519 38.34 -18.80 15.22
C LYS A 519 38.70 -18.76 16.73
N ASP A 520 38.69 -17.57 17.30
CA ASP A 520 38.81 -17.35 18.75
C ASP A 520 37.42 -17.41 19.38
N ASP A 521 36.97 -18.65 19.64
CA ASP A 521 35.63 -18.91 20.18
C ASP A 521 35.45 -18.38 21.60
N GLU A 522 36.51 -18.31 22.37
CA GLU A 522 36.47 -17.89 23.77
C GLU A 522 36.22 -16.38 23.94
N ASN A 523 36.63 -15.56 22.96
CA ASN A 523 36.56 -14.11 23.08
C ASN A 523 35.57 -13.47 22.13
N PHE A 524 35.35 -14.01 20.94
CA PHE A 524 34.61 -13.32 19.88
C PHE A 524 33.40 -14.08 19.33
N ALA A 525 33.25 -15.40 19.56
CA ALA A 525 32.09 -16.13 19.13
C ALA A 525 30.94 -15.96 20.12
N TYR A 526 29.79 -15.53 19.66
CA TYR A 526 28.60 -15.35 20.51
C TYR A 526 27.30 -15.62 19.75
N THR A 527 26.23 -15.87 20.52
CA THR A 527 24.86 -15.85 20.05
C THR A 527 24.03 -14.86 20.87
N LYS A 528 23.07 -14.23 20.22
CA LYS A 528 22.21 -13.23 20.84
C LYS A 528 20.82 -13.24 20.20
N SER A 529 19.78 -13.18 21.00
CA SER A 529 18.40 -13.00 20.54
C SER A 529 17.78 -11.79 21.23
N ILE A 530 17.11 -10.95 20.45
CA ILE A 530 16.43 -9.76 20.94
C ILE A 530 14.96 -9.88 20.52
N TYR A 531 14.08 -9.75 21.50
CA TYR A 531 12.64 -9.64 21.33
C TYR A 531 12.22 -8.25 21.77
N ALA A 532 11.48 -7.52 20.95
CA ALA A 532 11.10 -6.16 21.31
C ALA A 532 9.69 -5.80 20.83
N PHE A 533 9.04 -4.96 21.62
CA PHE A 533 7.86 -4.21 21.27
C PHE A 533 8.22 -2.73 21.18
N GLU A 534 7.89 -2.09 20.09
CA GLU A 534 8.15 -0.66 19.87
C GLU A 534 6.87 0.06 19.51
N LEU A 535 6.69 1.22 20.12
CA LEU A 535 5.63 2.16 19.78
C LEU A 535 6.28 3.42 19.19
N GLU A 536 5.89 3.76 17.96
CA GLU A 536 6.37 4.95 17.24
C GLU A 536 5.24 5.97 17.07
N TYR A 537 5.59 7.23 17.23
CA TYR A 537 4.79 8.36 16.80
C TYR A 537 5.56 9.13 15.73
N ILE A 538 4.92 9.36 14.57
CA ILE A 538 5.51 10.07 13.43
C ILE A 538 4.62 11.27 13.13
N PHE A 539 5.22 12.47 13.19
CA PHE A 539 4.52 13.74 13.00
C PHE A 539 4.86 14.34 11.63
#